data_2b4ce9d7a2a8bf1d7127bb0201e4c682
#
_entry.id   2b4ce9d7a2a8bf1d7127bb0201e4c682
#
_cell.length_a   1.000
_cell.length_b   1.000
_cell.length_c   1.000
_cell.angle_alpha   90.00
_cell.angle_beta   90.00
_cell.angle_gamma   90.00
#
_symmetry.space_group_name_H-M   'P 1'
#
loop_
_entity.id
_entity.type
_entity.pdbx_description
1 polymer ?
#
loop_
_entity_poly.entity_id
_entity_poly.type
_entity_poly.pdbx_seq_one_letter_code
_entity_poly.pdbx_strand_id
1 'polypeptide(L)'
;MEWKSWVETGKDKDMKKKVKIELYNDHFENAKRYGIPHAQLIIADIPYNLGNNAYASNPQWYVDGDNKNGESKLAGKSFFDTDNDFKINNFFDFCTRYLNKEPKKGGERGKSSNAPAMIVFCAFEQIPMVVNEAKKHGLAKSYPLVFIKNFSSQVLKANMKIVGATEYAVVLYRDKLPKFNNIGEDGKNHMIFNWFEWKRDNKSEYAKIHPTQKPVNVLKKLIEIFTDEGDVVIDPVARKCFDFKSLCWNE
;
A
#
# COMPACT_ATOMS: atom_id res chain seq x y z
N MET A 1 -14.23 -16.76 16.50
CA MET A 1 -14.44 -15.62 17.44
C MET A 1 -14.85 -14.43 16.60
N GLU A 2 -16.16 -14.12 16.58
CA GLU A 2 -16.70 -13.03 15.75
C GLU A 2 -16.36 -11.67 16.40
N TRP A 3 -15.67 -10.81 15.67
CA TRP A 3 -15.45 -9.43 16.09
C TRP A 3 -16.51 -8.56 15.44
N LYS A 4 -17.53 -8.17 16.23
CA LYS A 4 -18.45 -7.08 15.86
C LYS A 4 -17.85 -5.76 16.34
N SER A 5 -17.45 -4.89 15.42
CA SER A 5 -17.04 -3.53 15.79
C SER A 5 -18.28 -2.66 15.99
N TRP A 6 -18.52 -2.20 17.22
CA TRP A 6 -19.51 -1.17 17.54
C TRP A 6 -18.83 0.20 17.48
N VAL A 7 -19.44 1.12 16.73
CA VAL A 7 -19.08 2.54 16.79
C VAL A 7 -20.25 3.25 17.48
N GLU A 8 -20.01 3.77 18.68
CA GLU A 8 -21.01 4.59 19.39
C GLU A 8 -21.23 5.93 18.67
N THR A 9 -22.51 6.28 18.54
CA THR A 9 -22.93 7.53 17.91
C THR A 9 -23.10 8.61 18.95
N GLY A 10 -22.12 9.51 19.08
CA GLY A 10 -22.31 10.79 19.74
C GLY A 10 -23.10 11.75 18.82
N LYS A 11 -24.17 12.35 19.33
CA LYS A 11 -24.90 13.42 18.64
C LYS A 11 -24.15 14.73 18.81
N ASP A 12 -23.43 15.17 17.76
CA ASP A 12 -22.95 16.54 17.69
C ASP A 12 -23.44 17.20 16.39
N LYS A 13 -23.76 18.51 16.45
CA LYS A 13 -24.55 19.23 15.45
C LYS A 13 -23.82 19.62 14.16
N ASP A 14 -22.54 19.29 14.05
CA ASP A 14 -21.80 19.38 12.79
C ASP A 14 -21.68 17.99 12.19
N MET A 15 -22.41 17.73 11.09
CA MET A 15 -22.39 16.43 10.40
C MET A 15 -21.05 16.24 9.67
N LYS A 16 -20.00 15.91 10.41
CA LYS A 16 -18.81 15.27 9.85
C LYS A 16 -19.23 13.91 9.30
N LYS A 17 -19.09 13.69 8.03
CA LYS A 17 -19.39 12.39 7.41
C LYS A 17 -18.53 11.33 8.09
N LYS A 18 -19.15 10.37 8.75
CA LYS A 18 -18.42 9.28 9.43
C LYS A 18 -17.79 8.39 8.38
N VAL A 19 -16.48 8.20 8.50
CA VAL A 19 -15.76 7.20 7.69
C VAL A 19 -16.24 5.81 8.10
N LYS A 20 -16.66 5.03 7.10
CA LYS A 20 -17.02 3.63 7.30
C LYS A 20 -15.82 2.74 7.06
N ILE A 21 -15.45 1.94 8.07
CA ILE A 21 -14.35 0.96 7.98
C ILE A 21 -14.95 -0.43 8.14
N GLU A 22 -14.64 -1.31 7.22
CA GLU A 22 -15.05 -2.71 7.25
C GLU A 22 -13.82 -3.60 7.15
N LEU A 23 -13.69 -4.53 8.09
CA LEU A 23 -12.57 -5.48 8.15
C LEU A 23 -13.13 -6.90 8.10
N TYR A 24 -12.57 -7.69 7.20
CA TYR A 24 -12.96 -9.08 6.99
C TYR A 24 -11.77 -9.99 7.31
N ASN A 25 -11.93 -10.89 8.27
CA ASN A 25 -10.92 -11.89 8.59
C ASN A 25 -11.11 -13.12 7.70
N ASP A 26 -10.84 -12.94 6.40
CA ASP A 26 -10.97 -13.98 5.39
C ASP A 26 -9.99 -13.71 4.22
N HIS A 27 -9.80 -14.69 3.38
CA HIS A 27 -8.98 -14.54 2.19
C HIS A 27 -9.74 -13.74 1.11
N PHE A 28 -9.05 -12.86 0.38
CA PHE A 28 -9.69 -12.00 -0.63
C PHE A 28 -10.44 -12.79 -1.73
N GLU A 29 -10.07 -14.03 -2.01
CA GLU A 29 -10.78 -14.91 -2.95
C GLU A 29 -12.22 -15.18 -2.50
N ASN A 30 -12.52 -15.07 -1.20
CA ASN A 30 -13.85 -15.26 -0.62
C ASN A 30 -14.69 -13.96 -0.59
N ALA A 31 -14.18 -12.87 -1.10
CA ALA A 31 -14.78 -11.53 -1.02
C ALA A 31 -16.24 -11.43 -1.52
N LYS A 32 -16.66 -12.31 -2.43
CA LYS A 32 -18.05 -12.37 -2.93
C LYS A 32 -19.10 -12.55 -1.81
N ARG A 33 -18.68 -13.07 -0.64
CA ARG A 33 -19.57 -13.29 0.51
C ARG A 33 -19.97 -12.00 1.24
N TYR A 34 -19.22 -10.92 1.02
CA TYR A 34 -19.24 -9.73 1.88
C TYR A 34 -19.88 -8.50 1.24
N GLY A 35 -20.28 -8.57 -0.03
CA GLY A 35 -20.89 -7.43 -0.72
C GLY A 35 -20.01 -6.18 -0.78
N ILE A 36 -18.70 -6.35 -0.89
CA ILE A 36 -17.70 -5.28 -0.92
C ILE A 36 -18.00 -4.33 -2.10
N PRO A 37 -18.05 -3.01 -1.89
CA PRO A 37 -18.25 -2.05 -2.97
C PRO A 37 -17.03 -1.96 -3.89
N HIS A 38 -17.23 -1.42 -5.09
CA HIS A 38 -16.12 -1.13 -5.98
C HIS A 38 -15.31 0.05 -5.48
N ALA A 39 -13.99 0.00 -5.67
CA ALA A 39 -13.03 0.97 -5.17
C ALA A 39 -12.57 1.96 -6.23
N GLN A 40 -12.35 3.21 -5.82
CA GLN A 40 -11.60 4.19 -6.58
C GLN A 40 -10.11 3.92 -6.53
N LEU A 41 -9.64 3.40 -5.39
CA LEU A 41 -8.24 3.08 -5.16
C LEU A 41 -8.10 1.71 -4.49
N ILE A 42 -7.19 0.89 -5.00
CA ILE A 42 -6.72 -0.31 -4.30
C ILE A 42 -5.27 -0.09 -3.91
N ILE A 43 -4.96 -0.21 -2.62
CA ILE A 43 -3.59 -0.17 -2.11
C ILE A 43 -3.28 -1.54 -1.52
N ALA A 44 -2.20 -2.16 -1.97
CA ALA A 44 -1.83 -3.49 -1.53
C ALA A 44 -0.33 -3.60 -1.25
N ASP A 45 0.02 -4.21 -0.13
CA ASP A 45 1.40 -4.58 0.21
C ASP A 45 1.56 -6.09 0.03
N ILE A 46 1.88 -6.51 -1.19
CA ILE A 46 1.95 -7.94 -1.52
C ILE A 46 3.14 -8.60 -0.82
N PRO A 47 3.08 -9.93 -0.57
CA PRO A 47 4.23 -10.66 -0.03
C PRO A 47 5.47 -10.48 -0.91
N TYR A 48 6.58 -10.06 -0.31
CA TYR A 48 7.82 -9.83 -1.06
C TYR A 48 8.50 -11.12 -1.50
N ASN A 49 8.15 -12.24 -0.89
CA ASN A 49 8.57 -13.60 -1.25
C ASN A 49 10.07 -13.71 -1.64
N LEU A 50 10.91 -13.04 -0.87
CA LEU A 50 12.35 -12.99 -1.09
C LEU A 50 13.08 -14.20 -0.44
N GLY A 51 12.33 -15.20 0.01
CA GLY A 51 12.84 -16.36 0.71
C GLY A 51 13.58 -15.96 1.99
N ASN A 52 14.69 -16.61 2.28
CA ASN A 52 15.53 -16.30 3.45
C ASN A 52 16.13 -14.88 3.42
N ASN A 53 16.03 -14.17 2.31
CA ASN A 53 16.49 -12.79 2.15
C ASN A 53 15.39 -11.75 2.46
N ALA A 54 14.18 -12.18 2.80
CA ALA A 54 13.04 -11.30 3.06
C ALA A 54 13.29 -10.30 4.19
N TYR A 55 14.15 -10.63 5.10
CA TYR A 55 14.65 -9.75 6.14
C TYR A 55 16.14 -9.64 6.04
N ALA A 56 16.59 -8.88 5.15
CA ALA A 56 17.82 -8.16 5.25
C ALA A 56 19.00 -8.83 5.92
N SER A 57 18.89 -10.03 6.31
CA SER A 57 19.82 -10.66 7.17
C SER A 57 20.00 -12.07 6.71
N ASN A 58 20.76 -12.23 5.64
CA ASN A 58 21.48 -13.49 5.56
C ASN A 58 22.24 -13.60 6.90
N PRO A 59 21.96 -14.61 7.76
CA PRO A 59 22.65 -14.77 9.03
C PRO A 59 24.16 -14.71 8.90
N GLN A 60 24.71 -15.17 7.77
CA GLN A 60 26.15 -15.09 7.47
C GLN A 60 26.69 -13.66 7.42
N TRP A 61 25.83 -12.67 7.05
CA TRP A 61 26.28 -11.27 6.99
C TRP A 61 26.38 -10.61 8.37
N TYR A 62 25.68 -11.18 9.37
CA TYR A 62 25.67 -10.65 10.74
C TYR A 62 26.60 -11.41 11.68
N VAL A 63 26.82 -12.71 11.44
CA VAL A 63 27.73 -13.51 12.26
C VAL A 63 29.20 -13.11 12.01
N ASP A 64 29.53 -12.79 10.75
CA ASP A 64 30.91 -12.41 10.35
C ASP A 64 31.01 -10.94 9.91
N GLY A 65 29.92 -10.18 9.98
CA GLY A 65 29.84 -8.80 9.51
C GLY A 65 30.01 -7.74 10.58
N ASP A 66 30.05 -6.48 10.16
CA ASP A 66 30.29 -5.28 10.98
C ASP A 66 29.21 -5.04 12.07
N ASN A 67 28.13 -5.83 12.12
CA ASN A 67 27.02 -5.56 13.00
C ASN A 67 26.65 -6.77 13.89
N LYS A 68 27.60 -7.28 14.63
CA LYS A 68 27.44 -8.42 15.56
C LYS A 68 26.33 -8.23 16.61
N ASN A 69 25.92 -6.99 16.86
CA ASN A 69 24.91 -6.65 17.87
C ASN A 69 23.52 -6.36 17.28
N GLY A 70 23.35 -6.45 15.97
CA GLY A 70 22.10 -6.07 15.29
C GLY A 70 21.26 -7.23 14.77
N GLU A 71 21.64 -8.46 15.10
CA GLU A 71 20.96 -9.64 14.61
C GLU A 71 19.52 -9.72 15.13
N SER A 72 18.57 -9.59 14.22
CA SER A 72 17.19 -9.87 14.55
C SER A 72 17.03 -11.35 14.84
N LYS A 73 16.40 -11.73 15.97
CA LYS A 73 16.01 -13.12 16.27
C LYS A 73 15.13 -13.74 15.17
N LEU A 74 14.72 -12.95 14.20
CA LEU A 74 13.89 -13.28 13.07
C LEU A 74 14.68 -13.43 11.76
N ALA A 75 16.01 -13.22 11.80
CA ALA A 75 16.87 -13.44 10.64
C ALA A 75 16.75 -14.89 10.15
N GLY A 76 16.55 -15.07 8.85
CA GLY A 76 16.38 -16.39 8.24
C GLY A 76 15.04 -17.11 8.53
N LYS A 77 14.09 -16.45 9.18
CA LYS A 77 12.74 -16.99 9.37
C LYS A 77 11.79 -16.43 8.32
N SER A 78 10.94 -17.29 7.75
CA SER A 78 9.77 -16.85 7.01
C SER A 78 8.83 -16.14 7.99
N PHE A 79 8.44 -14.90 7.67
CA PHE A 79 7.53 -14.14 8.53
C PHE A 79 6.08 -14.55 8.37
N PHE A 80 5.77 -15.18 7.25
CA PHE A 80 4.39 -15.45 6.89
C PHE A 80 4.29 -16.82 6.22
N ASP A 81 3.54 -17.69 6.83
CA ASP A 81 3.22 -19.02 6.28
C ASP A 81 2.51 -18.91 4.92
N THR A 82 1.84 -17.77 4.67
CA THR A 82 1.09 -17.49 3.44
C THR A 82 1.91 -16.88 2.30
N ASP A 83 3.19 -16.55 2.50
CA ASP A 83 4.01 -15.94 1.44
C ASP A 83 4.26 -16.88 0.27
N ASN A 84 4.29 -18.18 0.54
CA ASN A 84 4.48 -19.21 -0.49
C ASN A 84 3.22 -19.50 -1.30
N ASP A 85 2.03 -19.21 -0.75
CA ASP A 85 0.74 -19.53 -1.37
C ASP A 85 0.10 -18.34 -2.09
N PHE A 86 0.74 -17.17 -2.07
CA PHE A 86 0.23 -15.99 -2.73
C PHE A 86 0.25 -16.14 -4.26
N LYS A 87 -0.94 -16.21 -4.86
CA LYS A 87 -1.13 -16.33 -6.31
C LYS A 87 -1.43 -14.96 -6.91
N ILE A 88 -0.45 -14.37 -7.56
CA ILE A 88 -0.57 -13.02 -8.13
C ILE A 88 -1.69 -12.92 -9.18
N ASN A 89 -1.95 -13.98 -9.94
CA ASN A 89 -3.06 -14.00 -10.89
C ASN A 89 -4.41 -13.82 -10.18
N ASN A 90 -4.69 -14.61 -9.13
CA ASN A 90 -5.93 -14.51 -8.36
C ASN A 90 -6.07 -13.14 -7.68
N PHE A 91 -4.94 -12.57 -7.23
CA PHE A 91 -4.90 -11.23 -6.70
C PHE A 91 -5.33 -10.19 -7.73
N PHE A 92 -4.81 -10.23 -8.94
CA PHE A 92 -5.21 -9.29 -10.00
C PHE A 92 -6.63 -9.54 -10.49
N ASP A 93 -7.11 -10.79 -10.54
CA ASP A 93 -8.51 -11.10 -10.81
C ASP A 93 -9.44 -10.45 -9.79
N PHE A 94 -9.11 -10.53 -8.50
CA PHE A 94 -9.84 -9.84 -7.45
C PHE A 94 -9.80 -8.32 -7.67
N CYS A 95 -8.62 -7.74 -7.75
CA CYS A 95 -8.43 -6.30 -7.83
C CYS A 95 -9.16 -5.69 -9.02
N THR A 96 -9.02 -6.26 -10.21
CA THR A 96 -9.66 -5.71 -11.41
C THR A 96 -11.18 -5.85 -11.40
N ARG A 97 -11.72 -6.84 -10.69
CA ARG A 97 -13.15 -7.00 -10.46
C ARG A 97 -13.71 -5.93 -9.53
N TYR A 98 -12.99 -5.58 -8.48
CA TYR A 98 -13.45 -4.62 -7.48
C TYR A 98 -13.00 -3.18 -7.75
N LEU A 99 -12.13 -2.96 -8.71
CA LEU A 99 -11.75 -1.63 -9.15
C LEU A 99 -12.88 -0.99 -9.98
N ASN A 100 -13.24 0.26 -9.70
CA ASN A 100 -14.23 1.02 -10.46
C ASN A 100 -13.95 0.94 -11.97
N LYS A 101 -15.01 1.07 -12.77
CA LYS A 101 -14.86 1.25 -14.21
C LYS A 101 -14.30 2.63 -14.51
N GLU A 102 -13.54 2.74 -15.59
CA GLU A 102 -13.11 4.03 -16.07
C GLU A 102 -14.30 4.90 -16.51
N PRO A 103 -14.23 6.23 -16.27
CA PRO A 103 -15.24 7.15 -16.78
C PRO A 103 -15.31 7.08 -18.32
N LYS A 104 -16.53 7.15 -18.87
CA LYS A 104 -16.73 7.07 -20.34
C LYS A 104 -16.01 8.21 -21.07
N LYS A 105 -16.03 9.42 -20.51
CA LYS A 105 -15.32 10.59 -21.05
C LYS A 105 -13.96 10.69 -20.37
N GLY A 106 -12.90 10.98 -21.13
CA GLY A 106 -11.62 11.38 -20.59
C GLY A 106 -11.70 12.72 -19.86
N GLY A 107 -10.73 13.02 -19.03
CA GLY A 107 -10.60 14.36 -18.46
C GLY A 107 -10.40 15.41 -19.56
N GLU A 108 -10.75 16.65 -19.27
CA GLU A 108 -10.39 17.79 -20.12
C GLU A 108 -8.86 17.88 -20.25
N ARG A 109 -8.39 18.51 -21.32
CA ARG A 109 -6.96 18.70 -21.54
C ARG A 109 -6.30 19.33 -20.31
N GLY A 110 -5.30 18.66 -19.75
CA GLY A 110 -4.57 19.11 -18.54
C GLY A 110 -5.24 18.75 -17.21
N LYS A 111 -6.38 18.04 -17.22
CA LYS A 111 -7.03 17.53 -16.00
C LYS A 111 -6.96 16.00 -15.95
N SER A 112 -6.91 15.44 -14.74
CA SER A 112 -7.03 14.00 -14.57
C SER A 112 -8.39 13.51 -15.07
N SER A 113 -8.48 12.25 -15.48
CA SER A 113 -9.74 11.68 -15.96
C SER A 113 -10.61 11.13 -14.83
N ASN A 114 -10.23 11.28 -13.57
CA ASN A 114 -10.87 10.66 -12.41
C ASN A 114 -10.98 9.12 -12.52
N ALA A 115 -10.09 8.50 -13.28
CA ALA A 115 -10.05 7.05 -13.39
C ALA A 115 -9.53 6.41 -12.10
N PRO A 116 -9.95 5.17 -11.79
CA PRO A 116 -9.43 4.45 -10.64
C PRO A 116 -7.99 3.98 -10.88
N ALA A 117 -7.30 3.71 -9.77
CA ALA A 117 -5.93 3.19 -9.79
C ALA A 117 -5.71 2.08 -8.77
N MET A 118 -4.65 1.31 -8.99
CA MET A 118 -4.06 0.44 -8.00
C MET A 118 -2.66 0.91 -7.64
N ILE A 119 -2.28 0.77 -6.38
CA ILE A 119 -0.91 0.97 -5.90
C ILE A 119 -0.48 -0.34 -5.25
N VAL A 120 0.53 -0.98 -5.81
CA VAL A 120 1.04 -2.25 -5.33
C VAL A 120 2.46 -2.07 -4.82
N PHE A 121 2.63 -2.16 -3.49
CA PHE A 121 3.95 -2.24 -2.88
C PHE A 121 4.54 -3.62 -3.14
N CYS A 122 5.78 -3.66 -3.60
CA CYS A 122 6.48 -4.89 -3.93
C CYS A 122 8.00 -4.68 -3.83
N ALA A 123 8.76 -5.77 -3.78
CA ALA A 123 10.21 -5.70 -3.90
C ALA A 123 10.62 -5.25 -5.31
N PHE A 124 11.81 -4.67 -5.42
CA PHE A 124 12.35 -4.21 -6.71
C PHE A 124 12.34 -5.32 -7.77
N GLU A 125 12.73 -6.53 -7.38
CA GLU A 125 12.78 -7.70 -8.25
C GLU A 125 11.40 -8.18 -8.72
N GLN A 126 10.34 -7.84 -7.99
CA GLN A 126 8.96 -8.21 -8.32
C GLN A 126 8.30 -7.23 -9.29
N ILE A 127 8.84 -6.02 -9.50
CA ILE A 127 8.23 -5.00 -10.36
C ILE A 127 7.90 -5.53 -11.76
N PRO A 128 8.82 -6.22 -12.47
CA PRO A 128 8.51 -6.75 -13.80
C PRO A 128 7.35 -7.76 -13.78
N MET A 129 7.29 -8.62 -12.77
CA MET A 129 6.21 -9.60 -12.59
C MET A 129 4.86 -8.89 -12.36
N VAL A 130 4.82 -7.92 -11.44
CA VAL A 130 3.63 -7.13 -11.13
C VAL A 130 3.11 -6.41 -12.36
N VAL A 131 3.98 -5.73 -13.12
CA VAL A 131 3.60 -4.98 -14.32
C VAL A 131 3.10 -5.92 -15.43
N ASN A 132 3.76 -7.06 -15.64
CA ASN A 132 3.35 -8.03 -16.66
C ASN A 132 2.01 -8.68 -16.33
N GLU A 133 1.79 -9.02 -15.05
CA GLU A 133 0.51 -9.61 -14.64
C GLU A 133 -0.62 -8.58 -14.70
N ALA A 134 -0.39 -7.34 -14.26
CA ALA A 134 -1.35 -6.25 -14.40
C ALA A 134 -1.83 -6.05 -15.85
N LYS A 135 -0.91 -6.09 -16.82
CA LYS A 135 -1.24 -5.98 -18.26
C LYS A 135 -2.17 -7.09 -18.73
N LYS A 136 -1.95 -8.35 -18.29
CA LYS A 136 -2.84 -9.47 -18.63
C LYS A 136 -4.27 -9.26 -18.13
N HIS A 137 -4.42 -8.50 -17.05
CA HIS A 137 -5.71 -8.16 -16.43
C HIS A 137 -6.26 -6.80 -16.87
N GLY A 138 -5.72 -6.22 -17.96
CA GLY A 138 -6.23 -4.99 -18.55
C GLY A 138 -5.73 -3.68 -17.92
N LEU A 139 -4.79 -3.74 -16.96
CA LEU A 139 -4.10 -2.57 -16.42
C LEU A 139 -2.85 -2.28 -17.26
N ALA A 140 -3.05 -1.63 -18.41
CA ALA A 140 -2.03 -1.52 -19.45
C ALA A 140 -0.93 -0.50 -19.16
N LYS A 141 -1.18 0.43 -18.26
CA LYS A 141 -0.29 1.55 -17.93
C LYS A 141 0.25 1.44 -16.51
N SER A 142 1.49 1.84 -16.33
CA SER A 142 2.14 1.83 -15.00
C SER A 142 3.23 2.88 -14.89
N TYR A 143 3.51 3.31 -13.65
CA TYR A 143 4.73 4.03 -13.30
C TYR A 143 5.15 3.71 -11.87
N PRO A 144 6.46 3.80 -11.55
CA PRO A 144 6.95 3.49 -10.22
C PRO A 144 6.77 4.67 -9.26
N LEU A 145 6.56 4.33 -7.99
CA LEU A 145 6.77 5.22 -6.85
C LEU A 145 7.95 4.70 -6.04
N VAL A 146 8.78 5.60 -5.54
CA VAL A 146 9.95 5.30 -4.74
C VAL A 146 9.80 5.96 -3.37
N PHE A 147 9.98 5.20 -2.32
CA PHE A 147 9.94 5.71 -0.94
C PHE A 147 11.33 5.70 -0.35
N ILE A 148 11.82 6.86 0.05
CA ILE A 148 13.18 7.05 0.55
C ILE A 148 13.14 7.11 2.07
N LYS A 149 13.81 6.15 2.71
CA LYS A 149 13.92 6.05 4.17
C LYS A 149 15.14 6.83 4.66
N ASN A 150 14.99 7.51 5.78
CA ASN A 150 16.14 8.07 6.51
C ASN A 150 16.80 7.07 7.45
N PHE A 151 16.40 5.81 7.37
CA PHE A 151 16.94 4.68 8.14
C PHE A 151 16.93 3.45 7.26
N SER A 152 17.74 2.46 7.63
CA SER A 152 17.70 1.16 6.96
C SER A 152 17.63 0.03 7.97
N SER A 153 16.91 -1.01 7.62
CA SER A 153 16.91 -2.29 8.30
C SER A 153 17.54 -3.39 7.43
N GLN A 154 18.10 -2.99 6.26
CA GLN A 154 18.54 -3.95 5.26
C GLN A 154 19.94 -3.63 4.73
N VAL A 155 20.85 -4.58 4.89
CA VAL A 155 22.16 -4.56 4.22
C VAL A 155 22.03 -5.28 2.89
N LEU A 156 22.16 -4.56 1.76
CA LEU A 156 22.05 -5.13 0.42
C LEU A 156 23.32 -5.90 0.03
N LYS A 157 24.49 -5.34 0.38
CA LYS A 157 25.81 -5.94 0.14
C LYS A 157 26.72 -5.63 1.31
N ALA A 158 26.90 -6.57 2.23
CA ALA A 158 27.69 -6.37 3.46
C ALA A 158 29.12 -5.94 3.18
N ASN A 159 29.83 -6.67 2.29
CA ASN A 159 31.23 -6.37 1.97
C ASN A 159 31.42 -5.03 1.25
N MET A 160 30.39 -4.52 0.57
CA MET A 160 30.38 -3.22 -0.09
C MET A 160 29.79 -2.12 0.79
N LYS A 161 29.31 -2.45 1.99
CA LYS A 161 28.66 -1.54 2.93
C LYS A 161 27.46 -0.80 2.33
N ILE A 162 26.72 -1.46 1.40
CA ILE A 162 25.55 -0.90 0.78
C ILE A 162 24.32 -1.27 1.61
N VAL A 163 23.58 -0.25 2.02
CA VAL A 163 22.40 -0.35 2.88
C VAL A 163 21.17 0.05 2.10
N GLY A 164 20.11 -0.76 2.15
CA GLY A 164 18.84 -0.47 1.48
C GLY A 164 18.08 0.63 2.19
N ALA A 165 17.84 1.73 1.49
CA ALA A 165 17.11 2.88 2.00
C ALA A 165 15.84 3.17 1.17
N THR A 166 15.47 2.28 0.26
CA THR A 166 14.31 2.48 -0.62
C THR A 166 13.27 1.39 -0.47
N GLU A 167 12.03 1.76 -0.65
CA GLU A 167 10.91 0.86 -0.91
C GLU A 167 10.25 1.26 -2.22
N TYR A 168 9.53 0.35 -2.83
CA TYR A 168 8.93 0.55 -4.14
C TYR A 168 7.45 0.25 -4.12
N ALA A 169 6.69 1.00 -4.91
CA ALA A 169 5.36 0.62 -5.31
C ALA A 169 5.17 0.92 -6.81
N VAL A 170 4.19 0.29 -7.41
CA VAL A 170 3.80 0.53 -8.79
C VAL A 170 2.37 1.04 -8.83
N VAL A 171 2.16 2.19 -9.46
CA VAL A 171 0.82 2.66 -9.81
C VAL A 171 0.42 1.97 -11.10
N LEU A 172 -0.75 1.34 -11.11
CA LEU A 172 -1.30 0.56 -12.20
C LEU A 172 -2.67 1.11 -12.57
N TYR A 173 -2.92 1.30 -13.86
CA TYR A 173 -4.21 1.80 -14.35
C TYR A 173 -4.47 1.33 -15.79
N ARG A 174 -5.72 1.50 -16.27
CA ARG A 174 -6.12 1.07 -17.62
C ARG A 174 -5.59 2.06 -18.67
N ASP A 175 -6.47 2.79 -19.33
CA ASP A 175 -6.10 3.74 -20.39
C ASP A 175 -6.09 5.19 -19.93
N LYS A 176 -7.04 5.55 -19.07
CA LYS A 176 -7.26 6.92 -18.63
C LYS A 176 -6.42 7.23 -17.40
N LEU A 177 -5.91 8.45 -17.34
CA LEU A 177 -5.10 8.91 -16.21
C LEU A 177 -5.91 8.81 -14.90
N PRO A 178 -5.31 8.25 -13.85
CA PRO A 178 -5.92 8.19 -12.53
C PRO A 178 -6.32 9.57 -12.01
N LYS A 179 -7.26 9.58 -11.08
CA LYS A 179 -7.53 10.75 -10.25
C LYS A 179 -6.24 11.25 -9.63
N PHE A 180 -6.07 12.56 -9.61
CA PHE A 180 -4.89 13.17 -9.05
C PHE A 180 -5.25 14.47 -8.32
N ASN A 181 -4.99 14.51 -7.03
CA ASN A 181 -5.22 15.64 -6.15
C ASN A 181 -3.90 16.03 -5.46
N ASN A 182 -3.41 17.20 -5.78
CA ASN A 182 -2.29 17.83 -5.07
C ASN A 182 -2.48 19.34 -5.12
N ILE A 183 -3.61 19.78 -4.53
CA ILE A 183 -4.04 21.18 -4.56
C ILE A 183 -3.16 21.97 -3.60
N GLY A 184 -2.48 22.98 -4.13
CA GLY A 184 -1.71 23.93 -3.35
C GLY A 184 -2.58 25.06 -2.79
N GLU A 185 -1.96 25.97 -2.06
CA GLU A 185 -2.63 27.15 -1.47
C GLU A 185 -3.24 28.07 -2.54
N ASP A 186 -2.75 28.03 -3.77
CA ASP A 186 -3.28 28.74 -4.93
C ASP A 186 -4.52 28.09 -5.56
N GLY A 187 -5.02 27.00 -4.98
CA GLY A 187 -6.18 26.25 -5.47
C GLY A 187 -5.91 25.42 -6.75
N LYS A 188 -4.67 25.26 -7.17
CA LYS A 188 -4.30 24.50 -8.37
C LYS A 188 -3.63 23.18 -8.02
N ASN A 189 -3.82 22.19 -8.88
CA ASN A 189 -3.07 20.93 -8.80
C ASN A 189 -1.61 21.16 -9.25
N HIS A 190 -0.67 20.83 -8.38
CA HIS A 190 0.76 20.91 -8.64
C HIS A 190 1.35 19.53 -8.93
N MET A 191 2.35 19.48 -9.81
CA MET A 191 3.13 18.28 -10.06
C MET A 191 3.90 17.87 -8.82
N ILE A 192 4.06 16.57 -8.63
CA ILE A 192 4.90 15.99 -7.58
C ILE A 192 5.95 15.09 -8.20
N PHE A 193 7.04 14.87 -7.50
CA PHE A 193 7.99 13.83 -7.84
C PHE A 193 7.38 12.46 -7.58
N ASN A 194 7.84 11.44 -8.29
CA ASN A 194 7.45 10.05 -8.04
C ASN A 194 8.19 9.40 -6.86
N TRP A 195 8.75 10.19 -5.96
CA TRP A 195 9.38 9.73 -4.73
C TRP A 195 8.79 10.45 -3.52
N PHE A 196 8.77 9.73 -2.38
CA PHE A 196 8.22 10.20 -1.12
C PHE A 196 9.22 9.93 0.00
N GLU A 197 9.29 10.84 0.98
CA GLU A 197 9.99 10.54 2.21
C GLU A 197 9.22 9.50 3.03
N TRP A 198 9.94 8.48 3.46
CA TRP A 198 9.43 7.49 4.39
C TRP A 198 9.93 7.81 5.80
N LYS A 199 9.16 8.61 6.52
CA LYS A 199 9.41 8.87 7.94
C LYS A 199 8.71 7.81 8.79
N ARG A 200 9.36 7.39 9.86
CA ARG A 200 8.71 6.52 10.85
C ARG A 200 7.56 7.29 11.49
N ASP A 201 6.45 6.57 11.71
CA ASP A 201 5.34 7.13 12.45
C ASP A 201 5.76 7.49 13.89
N ASN A 202 5.16 8.54 14.42
CA ASN A 202 5.30 8.87 15.82
C ASN A 202 4.53 7.84 16.65
N LYS A 203 5.22 7.16 17.57
CA LYS A 203 4.62 6.09 18.38
C LYS A 203 3.51 6.59 19.32
N SER A 204 3.47 7.87 19.64
CA SER A 204 2.41 8.47 20.45
C SER A 204 1.11 8.70 19.65
N GLU A 205 1.20 8.83 18.33
CA GLU A 205 0.05 9.03 17.45
C GLU A 205 -0.42 7.71 16.83
N TYR A 206 0.53 6.88 16.39
CA TYR A 206 0.25 5.63 15.69
C TYR A 206 1.00 4.48 16.36
N ALA A 207 0.24 3.55 16.92
CA ALA A 207 0.83 2.35 17.50
C ALA A 207 1.48 1.49 16.42
N LYS A 208 2.73 1.08 16.66
CA LYS A 208 3.38 0.10 15.79
C LYS A 208 2.88 -1.30 16.15
N ILE A 209 1.92 -1.80 15.41
CA ILE A 209 1.31 -3.14 15.61
C ILE A 209 2.01 -4.25 14.84
N HIS A 210 2.83 -3.90 13.84
CA HIS A 210 3.58 -4.86 13.04
C HIS A 210 5.00 -4.37 12.71
N PRO A 211 6.02 -5.27 12.69
CA PRO A 211 7.40 -4.88 12.37
C PRO A 211 7.59 -4.19 11.02
N THR A 212 6.83 -4.62 10.00
CA THR A 212 6.89 -4.12 8.62
C THR A 212 5.75 -3.19 8.25
N GLN A 213 5.04 -2.64 9.25
CA GLN A 213 3.96 -1.68 9.02
C GLN A 213 4.43 -0.53 8.13
N LYS A 214 3.67 -0.25 7.07
CA LYS A 214 3.88 0.94 6.24
C LYS A 214 3.52 2.19 7.06
N PRO A 215 4.25 3.30 6.92
CA PRO A 215 3.92 4.52 7.63
C PRO A 215 2.54 5.04 7.26
N VAL A 216 1.76 5.39 8.27
CA VAL A 216 0.41 5.94 8.11
C VAL A 216 0.44 7.20 7.25
N ASN A 217 1.40 8.09 7.49
CA ASN A 217 1.54 9.33 6.72
C ASN A 217 1.78 9.10 5.23
N VAL A 218 2.51 8.05 4.85
CA VAL A 218 2.72 7.67 3.45
C VAL A 218 1.41 7.20 2.82
N LEU A 219 0.69 6.31 3.51
CA LEU A 219 -0.58 5.77 3.01
C LEU A 219 -1.64 6.88 2.91
N LYS A 220 -1.73 7.75 3.92
CA LYS A 220 -2.61 8.91 3.92
C LYS A 220 -2.36 9.80 2.70
N LYS A 221 -1.10 10.16 2.45
CA LYS A 221 -0.73 10.98 1.29
C LYS A 221 -1.10 10.32 -0.05
N LEU A 222 -0.93 9.01 -0.18
CA LEU A 222 -1.35 8.30 -1.40
C LEU A 222 -2.88 8.30 -1.56
N ILE A 223 -3.64 8.10 -0.49
CA ILE A 223 -5.10 8.17 -0.53
C ILE A 223 -5.54 9.57 -0.94
N GLU A 224 -5.00 10.62 -0.33
CA GLU A 224 -5.30 12.02 -0.65
C GLU A 224 -5.07 12.34 -2.13
N ILE A 225 -3.98 11.82 -2.72
CA ILE A 225 -3.64 12.06 -4.13
C ILE A 225 -4.63 11.37 -5.07
N PHE A 226 -5.02 10.13 -4.79
CA PHE A 226 -5.73 9.27 -5.74
C PHE A 226 -7.23 9.14 -5.49
N THR A 227 -7.76 9.79 -4.45
CA THR A 227 -9.20 9.73 -4.10
C THR A 227 -9.75 11.09 -3.73
N ASP A 228 -11.08 11.19 -3.75
CA ASP A 228 -11.84 12.28 -3.13
C ASP A 228 -12.54 11.78 -1.86
N GLU A 229 -13.07 12.71 -1.09
CA GLU A 229 -13.94 12.37 0.05
C GLU A 229 -15.14 11.53 -0.39
N GLY A 230 -15.34 10.40 0.28
CA GLY A 230 -16.43 9.46 -0.03
C GLY A 230 -16.05 8.38 -1.04
N ASP A 231 -14.87 8.44 -1.64
CA ASP A 231 -14.36 7.35 -2.47
C ASP A 231 -14.00 6.11 -1.61
N VAL A 232 -14.17 4.94 -2.19
CA VAL A 232 -13.84 3.66 -1.55
C VAL A 232 -12.39 3.30 -1.80
N VAL A 233 -11.69 2.91 -0.73
CA VAL A 233 -10.33 2.35 -0.79
C VAL A 233 -10.37 0.92 -0.28
N ILE A 234 -9.72 0.00 -0.98
CA ILE A 234 -9.61 -1.42 -0.60
C ILE A 234 -8.14 -1.81 -0.43
N ASP A 235 -7.85 -2.52 0.66
CA ASP A 235 -6.62 -3.29 0.84
C ASP A 235 -6.97 -4.79 0.90
N PRO A 236 -6.70 -5.56 -0.17
CA PRO A 236 -7.05 -6.98 -0.23
C PRO A 236 -6.09 -7.89 0.54
N VAL A 237 -4.97 -7.36 1.00
CA VAL A 237 -3.90 -8.12 1.68
C VAL A 237 -3.59 -7.58 3.08
N ALA A 238 -4.55 -6.87 3.69
CA ALA A 238 -4.44 -6.36 5.04
C ALA A 238 -4.30 -7.49 6.07
N ARG A 239 -3.09 -7.77 6.52
CA ARG A 239 -2.81 -8.90 7.45
C ARG A 239 -3.09 -8.60 8.92
N LYS A 240 -2.85 -7.39 9.34
CA LYS A 240 -3.20 -6.86 10.68
C LYS A 240 -3.60 -5.43 10.46
N CYS A 241 -4.81 -5.12 10.88
CA CYS A 241 -5.43 -3.82 10.67
C CYS A 241 -4.41 -2.70 10.62
N PHE A 242 -4.24 -2.11 9.43
CA PHE A 242 -3.89 -0.71 9.41
C PHE A 242 -4.91 -0.02 10.32
N ASP A 243 -4.46 0.88 11.16
CA ASP A 243 -5.40 1.74 11.85
C ASP A 243 -6.06 2.66 10.80
N PHE A 244 -7.04 2.09 10.08
CA PHE A 244 -7.80 2.82 9.06
C PHE A 244 -8.45 4.08 9.64
N LYS A 245 -8.68 4.14 10.97
CA LYS A 245 -9.15 5.37 11.62
C LYS A 245 -8.16 6.51 11.43
N SER A 246 -6.87 6.21 11.40
CA SER A 246 -5.82 7.22 11.22
C SER A 246 -5.61 7.62 9.76
N LEU A 247 -6.13 6.83 8.80
CA LEU A 247 -6.06 7.14 7.36
C LEU A 247 -7.22 8.03 6.89
N CYS A 248 -8.24 8.20 7.74
CA CYS A 248 -9.35 9.05 7.41
C CYS A 248 -8.93 10.51 7.44
N TRP A 249 -9.48 11.29 6.53
CA TRP A 249 -9.34 12.74 6.48
C TRP A 249 -9.58 13.33 7.88
N ASN A 250 -8.52 13.73 8.56
CA ASN A 250 -8.63 14.57 9.73
C ASN A 250 -8.78 16.00 9.23
N GLU A 251 -9.75 16.65 9.76
CA GLU A 251 -9.92 18.08 9.66
C GLU A 251 -8.76 18.83 10.30
#